data_64e6c0fa5291ec75503ea12dcc5e99a7
#
_entry.id   64e6c0fa5291ec75503ea12dcc5e99a7
#
_cell.length_a   1.000
_cell.length_b   1.000
_cell.length_c   1.000
_cell.angle_alpha   90.00
_cell.angle_beta   90.00
_cell.angle_gamma   90.00
#
_symmetry.space_group_name_H-M   'P 1'
#
loop_
_entity.id
_entity.type
_entity.pdbx_description
1 polymer ?
#
loop_
_entity_poly.entity_id
_entity_poly.type
_entity_poly.pdbx_seq_one_letter_code
_entity_poly.pdbx_strand_id
1 'polypeptide(L)'
;GAGISTDSRIVRARAKWSGRQDKTDWRVRLQVPQNGDLIYQSIFGQLGLEDNELMAPLVPSRGMFWPLTPTMTVQHSANYNAMDQVHSNYPHQAYQNSQVDSINIIGEFPVQNSDDAKHWVATVNFLRTVTKMYFGKEQTLKGNPPPIMHLSGYGDHMYNKVPVVVNTFNLELRQGIDYISTKQTNTPYRELTGQDRGFFISAEDAEAMTWAPTLSNISVLVTPVYSRDSIKNFSLSEFARGNLNGKGNNEVGFI
;
A
#
# COMPACT_ATOMS: atom_id res chain seq x y z
N GLY A 1 25.87 -13.17 -15.46
CA GLY A 1 24.52 -13.64 -15.31
C GLY A 1 24.02 -13.24 -13.93
N ALA A 2 23.11 -12.26 -13.87
CA ALA A 2 22.44 -11.93 -12.63
C ALA A 2 21.69 -13.19 -12.17
N GLY A 3 22.08 -13.76 -11.04
CA GLY A 3 21.44 -14.93 -10.47
C GLY A 3 19.97 -14.63 -10.25
N ILE A 4 19.11 -15.36 -10.94
CA ILE A 4 17.68 -15.31 -10.69
C ILE A 4 17.52 -15.79 -9.25
N SER A 5 17.00 -14.93 -8.39
CA SER A 5 16.74 -15.34 -6.99
C SER A 5 15.84 -16.56 -6.99
N THR A 6 16.31 -17.61 -6.35
CA THR A 6 15.56 -18.86 -6.14
C THR A 6 14.65 -18.77 -4.91
N ASP A 7 14.61 -17.64 -4.21
CA ASP A 7 13.68 -17.46 -3.10
C ASP A 7 12.24 -17.54 -3.64
N SER A 8 11.54 -18.58 -3.23
CA SER A 8 10.17 -18.86 -3.66
C SER A 8 9.20 -17.71 -3.36
N ARG A 9 9.48 -16.88 -2.36
CA ARG A 9 8.68 -15.73 -1.98
C ARG A 9 8.81 -14.63 -3.02
N ILE A 10 10.03 -14.34 -3.46
CA ILE A 10 10.32 -13.33 -4.48
C ILE A 10 9.81 -13.79 -5.84
N VAL A 11 9.98 -15.06 -6.18
CA VAL A 11 9.45 -15.64 -7.43
C VAL A 11 7.92 -15.51 -7.48
N ARG A 12 7.22 -15.79 -6.38
CA ARG A 12 5.76 -15.62 -6.29
C ARG A 12 5.35 -14.15 -6.40
N ALA A 13 6.07 -13.25 -5.75
CA ALA A 13 5.81 -11.82 -5.86
C ALA A 13 5.93 -11.38 -7.33
N ARG A 14 6.97 -11.80 -8.04
CA ARG A 14 7.20 -11.49 -9.45
C ARG A 14 6.17 -12.10 -10.39
N ALA A 15 5.83 -13.37 -10.22
CA ALA A 15 4.86 -14.06 -11.07
C ALA A 15 3.50 -13.35 -11.06
N LYS A 16 3.17 -12.64 -9.98
CA LYS A 16 1.91 -11.89 -9.81
C LYS A 16 2.02 -10.41 -10.13
N TRP A 17 3.20 -9.94 -10.47
CA TRP A 17 3.45 -8.56 -10.89
C TRP A 17 2.68 -8.18 -12.16
N SER A 18 2.31 -9.15 -12.98
CA SER A 18 1.54 -9.01 -14.21
C SER A 18 0.04 -8.70 -14.02
N GLY A 19 -0.38 -8.36 -12.81
CA GLY A 19 -1.73 -7.88 -12.56
C GLY A 19 -2.86 -8.91 -12.60
N ARG A 20 -2.58 -10.18 -12.77
CA ARG A 20 -3.59 -11.23 -12.57
C ARG A 20 -3.92 -11.31 -11.09
N GLN A 21 -5.04 -10.69 -10.72
CA GLN A 21 -5.66 -10.91 -9.41
C GLN A 21 -6.19 -12.35 -9.39
N ASP A 22 -5.33 -13.26 -9.00
CA ASP A 22 -5.75 -14.61 -8.67
C ASP A 22 -6.50 -14.54 -7.33
N LYS A 23 -7.65 -15.22 -7.25
CA LYS A 23 -8.43 -15.33 -6.00
C LYS A 23 -7.63 -15.92 -4.84
N THR A 24 -6.48 -16.53 -5.14
CA THR A 24 -5.54 -17.08 -4.16
C THR A 24 -4.49 -16.07 -3.69
N ASP A 25 -4.51 -14.85 -4.19
CA ASP A 25 -3.56 -13.82 -3.77
C ASP A 25 -3.94 -13.24 -2.41
N TRP A 26 -3.21 -13.64 -1.39
CA TRP A 26 -3.41 -13.22 -0.01
C TRP A 26 -2.42 -12.15 0.47
N ARG A 27 -1.63 -11.56 -0.45
CA ARG A 27 -0.68 -10.50 -0.10
C ARG A 27 -1.39 -9.29 0.47
N VAL A 28 -0.73 -8.63 1.43
CA VAL A 28 -1.20 -7.37 1.99
C VAL A 28 -1.08 -6.28 0.93
N ARG A 29 -2.15 -5.53 0.72
CA ARG A 29 -2.25 -4.49 -0.29
C ARG A 29 -3.08 -3.32 0.18
N LEU A 30 -2.71 -2.15 -0.30
CA LEU A 30 -3.40 -0.90 -0.06
C LEU A 30 -3.87 -0.36 -1.42
N GLN A 31 -5.17 -0.33 -1.63
CA GLN A 31 -5.77 -0.09 -2.94
C GLN A 31 -6.73 1.11 -2.93
N VAL A 32 -6.88 1.75 -4.08
CA VAL A 32 -7.95 2.71 -4.30
C VAL A 32 -9.28 1.96 -4.31
N PRO A 33 -10.33 2.45 -3.59
CA PRO A 33 -11.65 1.85 -3.63
C PRO A 33 -12.20 1.68 -5.04
N GLN A 34 -12.93 0.60 -5.31
CA GLN A 34 -13.48 0.34 -6.65
C GLN A 34 -14.48 1.41 -7.10
N ASN A 35 -15.20 2.00 -6.15
CA ASN A 35 -16.13 3.12 -6.37
C ASN A 35 -15.49 4.50 -6.24
N GLY A 36 -14.17 4.58 -6.11
CA GLY A 36 -13.39 5.81 -5.96
C GLY A 36 -12.84 6.33 -7.29
N ASP A 37 -13.68 6.50 -8.33
CA ASP A 37 -13.22 6.87 -9.67
C ASP A 37 -12.47 8.20 -9.71
N LEU A 38 -12.91 9.21 -8.97
CA LEU A 38 -12.22 10.49 -8.90
C LEU A 38 -10.85 10.38 -8.24
N ILE A 39 -10.73 9.55 -7.20
CA ILE A 39 -9.47 9.28 -6.52
C ILE A 39 -8.54 8.51 -7.47
N TYR A 40 -9.08 7.51 -8.17
CA TYR A 40 -8.34 6.74 -9.15
C TYR A 40 -7.78 7.64 -10.26
N GLN A 41 -8.63 8.50 -10.85
CA GLN A 41 -8.23 9.43 -11.90
C GLN A 41 -7.14 10.41 -11.45
N SER A 42 -7.19 10.86 -10.21
CA SER A 42 -6.18 11.78 -9.69
C SER A 42 -4.81 11.12 -9.46
N ILE A 43 -4.76 9.80 -9.27
CA ILE A 43 -3.52 9.05 -8.99
C ILE A 43 -2.97 8.43 -10.27
N PHE A 44 -3.81 7.77 -11.07
CA PHE A 44 -3.39 6.95 -12.21
C PHE A 44 -3.75 7.55 -13.56
N GLY A 45 -4.63 8.53 -13.61
CA GLY A 45 -5.24 9.01 -14.84
C GLY A 45 -6.60 8.37 -15.11
N GLN A 46 -7.22 8.72 -16.23
CA GLN A 46 -8.54 8.21 -16.60
C GLN A 46 -8.49 6.70 -16.84
N LEU A 47 -9.45 5.97 -16.29
CA LEU A 47 -9.54 4.52 -16.43
C LEU A 47 -9.52 4.11 -17.93
N GLY A 48 -8.58 3.26 -18.29
CA GLY A 48 -8.35 2.81 -19.67
C GLY A 48 -7.52 3.77 -20.54
N LEU A 49 -7.15 4.95 -20.01
CA LEU A 49 -6.28 5.94 -20.64
C LEU A 49 -5.28 6.47 -19.61
N GLU A 50 -4.75 5.56 -18.80
CA GLU A 50 -3.76 5.89 -17.76
C GLU A 50 -2.50 6.48 -18.42
N ASP A 51 -2.24 7.75 -18.15
CA ASP A 51 -1.15 8.54 -18.72
C ASP A 51 0.02 8.76 -17.75
N ASN A 52 -0.13 8.27 -16.52
CA ASN A 52 0.90 8.42 -15.50
C ASN A 52 1.91 7.25 -15.55
N GLU A 53 2.97 7.42 -16.35
CA GLU A 53 4.04 6.43 -16.51
C GLU A 53 4.69 6.04 -15.16
N LEU A 54 4.83 6.98 -14.24
CA LEU A 54 5.43 6.74 -12.93
C LEU A 54 4.62 5.75 -12.10
N MET A 55 3.29 5.82 -12.19
CA MET A 55 2.35 4.96 -11.46
C MET A 55 1.93 3.71 -12.24
N ALA A 56 2.34 3.58 -13.50
CA ALA A 56 1.97 2.46 -14.36
C ALA A 56 2.19 1.06 -13.74
N PRO A 57 3.26 0.80 -12.98
CA PRO A 57 3.45 -0.50 -12.32
C PRO A 57 2.36 -0.84 -11.29
N LEU A 58 1.64 0.14 -10.77
CA LEU A 58 0.58 -0.05 -9.75
C LEU A 58 -0.83 -0.07 -10.32
N VAL A 59 -1.01 0.26 -11.61
CA VAL A 59 -2.32 0.25 -12.28
C VAL A 59 -3.02 -1.10 -12.18
N PRO A 60 -2.39 -2.25 -12.45
CA PRO A 60 -3.06 -3.55 -12.40
C PRO A 60 -3.59 -3.91 -11.02
N SER A 61 -2.91 -3.48 -9.95
CA SER A 61 -3.31 -3.72 -8.56
C SER A 61 -4.17 -2.61 -7.97
N ARG A 62 -4.39 -1.51 -8.70
CA ARG A 62 -5.08 -0.28 -8.24
C ARG A 62 -4.46 0.33 -6.97
N GLY A 63 -3.20 0.06 -6.71
CA GLY A 63 -2.49 0.51 -5.53
C GLY A 63 -1.24 -0.30 -5.25
N MET A 64 -0.67 -0.10 -4.09
CA MET A 64 0.53 -0.81 -3.68
C MET A 64 0.23 -2.16 -3.03
N PHE A 65 1.19 -3.06 -3.08
CA PHE A 65 1.19 -4.29 -2.31
C PHE A 65 2.60 -4.57 -1.76
N TRP A 66 2.65 -5.32 -0.67
CA TRP A 66 3.92 -5.78 -0.13
C TRP A 66 4.37 -7.04 -0.86
N PRO A 67 5.54 -7.03 -1.51
CA PRO A 67 6.03 -8.18 -2.28
C PRO A 67 6.34 -9.38 -1.39
N LEU A 68 6.78 -9.14 -0.16
CA LEU A 68 6.96 -10.12 0.91
C LEU A 68 5.91 -9.90 1.99
N THR A 69 5.60 -10.95 2.74
CA THR A 69 4.68 -10.86 3.87
C THR A 69 5.20 -9.85 4.90
N PRO A 70 4.49 -8.75 5.16
CA PRO A 70 4.91 -7.78 6.15
C PRO A 70 4.60 -8.26 7.58
N THR A 71 5.26 -7.65 8.55
CA THR A 71 4.84 -7.71 9.95
C THR A 71 3.69 -6.74 10.15
N MET A 72 2.55 -7.22 10.66
CA MET A 72 1.40 -6.40 10.98
C MET A 72 1.13 -6.45 12.47
N THR A 73 0.94 -5.28 13.08
CA THR A 73 0.53 -5.15 14.49
C THR A 73 -0.80 -4.42 14.52
N VAL A 74 -1.81 -5.09 15.07
CA VAL A 74 -3.18 -4.57 15.19
C VAL A 74 -3.61 -4.71 16.64
N GLN A 75 -4.17 -3.65 17.21
CA GLN A 75 -4.69 -3.66 18.56
C GLN A 75 -6.18 -3.33 18.55
N HIS A 76 -6.96 -4.20 19.16
CA HIS A 76 -8.38 -3.97 19.44
C HIS A 76 -8.54 -3.63 20.91
N SER A 77 -9.33 -2.61 21.21
CA SER A 77 -9.58 -2.19 22.57
C SER A 77 -11.08 -2.00 22.85
N ALA A 78 -11.49 -2.39 24.03
CA ALA A 78 -12.76 -2.02 24.61
C ALA A 78 -12.48 -1.16 25.83
N ASN A 79 -12.98 0.06 25.83
CA ASN A 79 -12.70 1.04 26.86
C ASN A 79 -13.81 1.05 27.91
N TYR A 80 -13.41 0.97 29.18
CA TYR A 80 -14.28 1.01 30.35
C TYR A 80 -13.84 2.11 31.28
N ASN A 81 -14.82 2.79 31.89
CA ASN A 81 -14.59 3.70 33.00
C ASN A 81 -14.97 3.01 34.31
N ALA A 82 -14.05 3.07 35.28
CA ALA A 82 -14.36 2.67 36.64
C ALA A 82 -15.24 3.75 37.30
N MET A 83 -16.38 3.33 37.87
CA MET A 83 -17.25 4.15 38.68
C MET A 83 -17.09 3.73 40.15
N ASP A 84 -16.30 4.52 40.88
CA ASP A 84 -16.04 4.24 42.29
C ASP A 84 -17.25 4.60 43.13
N GLN A 85 -17.75 3.63 43.85
CA GLN A 85 -18.80 3.83 44.83
C GLN A 85 -18.23 3.83 46.26
N VAL A 86 -18.68 4.77 47.06
CA VAL A 86 -18.30 4.83 48.47
C VAL A 86 -18.79 3.56 49.19
N HIS A 87 -17.90 2.96 49.98
CA HIS A 87 -18.14 1.71 50.70
C HIS A 87 -18.34 0.45 49.82
N SER A 88 -17.84 0.44 48.59
CA SER A 88 -17.80 -0.74 47.73
C SER A 88 -16.38 -1.31 47.64
N ASN A 89 -16.27 -2.65 47.73
CA ASN A 89 -14.98 -3.33 47.50
C ASN A 89 -14.58 -3.44 46.02
N TYR A 90 -15.55 -3.28 45.11
CA TYR A 90 -15.36 -3.43 43.68
C TYR A 90 -15.99 -2.26 42.93
N PRO A 91 -15.23 -1.53 42.11
CA PRO A 91 -15.79 -0.49 41.27
C PRO A 91 -16.70 -1.08 40.19
N HIS A 92 -17.76 -0.39 39.83
CA HIS A 92 -18.55 -0.72 38.65
C HIS A 92 -17.80 -0.26 37.39
N GLN A 93 -17.70 -1.15 36.40
CA GLN A 93 -17.09 -0.84 35.10
C GLN A 93 -18.16 -0.45 34.08
N ALA A 94 -18.19 0.82 33.69
CA ALA A 94 -19.08 1.31 32.64
C ALA A 94 -18.38 1.25 31.28
N TYR A 95 -18.98 0.50 30.36
CA TYR A 95 -18.46 0.44 28.97
C TYR A 95 -18.64 1.81 28.30
N GLN A 96 -17.60 2.26 27.59
CA GLN A 96 -17.60 3.50 26.81
C GLN A 96 -17.70 3.25 25.32
N ASN A 97 -16.69 2.58 24.77
CA ASN A 97 -16.61 2.30 23.35
C ASN A 97 -15.66 1.14 23.07
N SER A 98 -15.76 0.62 21.85
CA SER A 98 -14.78 -0.28 21.24
C SER A 98 -14.15 0.40 20.04
N GLN A 99 -12.86 0.21 19.87
CA GLN A 99 -12.13 0.75 18.74
C GLN A 99 -11.04 -0.20 18.28
N VAL A 100 -10.70 -0.07 17.02
CA VAL A 100 -9.46 -0.62 16.47
C VAL A 100 -8.48 0.51 16.41
N ASP A 101 -7.35 0.35 17.08
CA ASP A 101 -6.25 1.31 17.03
C ASP A 101 -5.57 1.31 15.66
N SER A 102 -4.56 2.15 15.52
CA SER A 102 -3.78 2.19 14.28
C SER A 102 -3.15 0.84 13.98
N ILE A 103 -3.16 0.47 12.71
CA ILE A 103 -2.51 -0.74 12.21
C ILE A 103 -1.12 -0.35 11.72
N ASN A 104 -0.09 -0.96 12.29
CA ASN A 104 1.29 -0.78 11.84
C ASN A 104 1.71 -1.92 10.93
N ILE A 105 2.16 -1.59 9.72
CA ILE A 105 2.55 -2.55 8.69
C ILE A 105 4.00 -2.28 8.31
N ILE A 106 4.89 -3.22 8.57
CA ILE A 106 6.33 -3.10 8.27
C ILE A 106 6.72 -4.22 7.32
N GLY A 107 7.24 -3.86 6.16
CA GLY A 107 7.61 -4.83 5.14
C GLY A 107 8.91 -4.50 4.42
N GLU A 108 9.59 -5.57 4.01
CA GLU A 108 10.79 -5.48 3.18
C GLU A 108 10.42 -5.41 1.71
N PHE A 109 11.13 -4.56 0.98
CA PHE A 109 11.01 -4.38 -0.46
C PHE A 109 12.33 -4.76 -1.13
N PRO A 110 12.45 -5.99 -1.62
CA PRO A 110 13.60 -6.40 -2.41
C PRO A 110 13.47 -5.89 -3.85
N VAL A 111 14.55 -5.37 -4.39
CA VAL A 111 14.68 -4.91 -5.78
C VAL A 111 15.84 -5.65 -6.42
N GLN A 112 15.58 -6.34 -7.54
CA GLN A 112 16.59 -7.17 -8.21
C GLN A 112 16.79 -6.82 -9.70
N ASN A 113 15.86 -6.09 -10.28
CA ASN A 113 15.91 -5.66 -11.68
C ASN A 113 15.25 -4.30 -11.87
N SER A 114 15.27 -3.76 -13.07
CA SER A 114 14.69 -2.44 -13.37
C SER A 114 13.17 -2.42 -13.23
N ASP A 115 12.46 -3.52 -13.45
CA ASP A 115 11.00 -3.57 -13.27
C ASP A 115 10.63 -3.53 -11.78
N ASP A 116 11.40 -4.23 -10.93
CA ASP A 116 11.25 -4.11 -9.48
C ASP A 116 11.57 -2.68 -9.01
N ALA A 117 12.58 -2.04 -9.61
CA ALA A 117 12.95 -0.66 -9.31
C ALA A 117 11.82 0.32 -9.66
N LYS A 118 11.20 0.16 -10.84
CA LYS A 118 10.03 0.96 -11.25
C LYS A 118 8.88 0.81 -10.27
N HIS A 119 8.58 -0.43 -9.87
CA HIS A 119 7.52 -0.68 -8.89
C HIS A 119 7.84 -0.07 -7.52
N TRP A 120 9.09 -0.16 -7.04
CA TRP A 120 9.49 0.45 -5.79
C TRP A 120 9.31 1.98 -5.83
N VAL A 121 9.76 2.63 -6.91
CA VAL A 121 9.58 4.08 -7.10
C VAL A 121 8.11 4.45 -7.15
N ALA A 122 7.29 3.68 -7.88
CA ALA A 122 5.85 3.88 -7.95
C ALA A 122 5.19 3.74 -6.56
N THR A 123 5.61 2.73 -5.79
CA THR A 123 5.11 2.50 -4.42
C THR A 123 5.42 3.68 -3.50
N VAL A 124 6.66 4.19 -3.52
CA VAL A 124 7.05 5.36 -2.71
C VAL A 124 6.26 6.59 -3.12
N ASN A 125 6.11 6.83 -4.43
CA ASN A 125 5.33 7.96 -4.92
C ASN A 125 3.84 7.83 -4.58
N PHE A 126 3.28 6.64 -4.67
CA PHE A 126 1.91 6.35 -4.23
C PHE A 126 1.70 6.70 -2.76
N LEU A 127 2.58 6.26 -1.86
CA LEU A 127 2.51 6.59 -0.44
C LEU A 127 2.64 8.09 -0.17
N ARG A 128 3.51 8.78 -0.91
CA ARG A 128 3.61 10.24 -0.85
C ARG A 128 2.31 10.93 -1.29
N THR A 129 1.65 10.40 -2.29
CA THR A 129 0.40 10.93 -2.82
C THR A 129 -0.76 10.74 -1.85
N VAL A 130 -0.95 9.53 -1.33
CA VAL A 130 -2.09 9.21 -0.45
C VAL A 130 -2.00 9.84 0.94
N THR A 131 -0.86 10.44 1.30
CA THR A 131 -0.70 11.24 2.50
C THR A 131 -0.94 12.74 2.28
N LYS A 132 -1.24 13.18 1.05
CA LYS A 132 -1.49 14.58 0.70
C LYS A 132 -2.98 14.86 0.56
N MET A 133 -3.38 16.06 0.95
CA MET A 133 -4.72 16.58 0.68
C MET A 133 -4.82 17.12 -0.74
N TYR A 134 -6.02 17.21 -1.26
CA TYR A 134 -6.31 17.85 -2.54
C TYR A 134 -6.27 19.36 -2.39
N PHE A 135 -5.20 19.99 -2.91
CA PHE A 135 -4.96 21.41 -2.79
C PHE A 135 -4.33 21.99 -4.07
N GLY A 136 -4.44 23.29 -4.27
CA GLY A 136 -3.82 23.99 -5.39
C GLY A 136 -4.71 24.02 -6.64
N LYS A 137 -4.23 23.49 -7.77
CA LYS A 137 -4.90 23.53 -9.08
C LYS A 137 -6.08 22.56 -9.23
N GLU A 138 -6.20 21.58 -8.37
CA GLU A 138 -7.28 20.60 -8.35
C GLU A 138 -8.61 21.30 -8.04
N GLN A 139 -9.45 21.51 -9.05
CA GLN A 139 -10.71 22.25 -8.85
C GLN A 139 -11.83 21.39 -8.27
N THR A 140 -11.96 20.13 -8.73
CA THR A 140 -13.09 19.25 -8.37
C THR A 140 -12.97 18.69 -6.95
N LEU A 141 -11.76 18.38 -6.51
CA LEU A 141 -11.49 17.75 -5.21
C LEU A 141 -10.84 18.71 -4.20
N LYS A 142 -10.66 19.97 -4.57
CA LYS A 142 -9.97 20.98 -3.75
C LYS A 142 -10.55 21.07 -2.34
N GLY A 143 -9.67 20.96 -1.35
CA GLY A 143 -10.03 21.03 0.07
C GLY A 143 -10.40 19.67 0.69
N ASN A 144 -10.48 18.62 -0.10
CA ASN A 144 -10.70 17.29 0.44
C ASN A 144 -9.44 16.78 1.18
N PRO A 145 -9.62 16.04 2.28
CA PRO A 145 -8.53 15.41 3.01
C PRO A 145 -7.87 14.31 2.16
N PRO A 146 -6.75 13.73 2.64
CA PRO A 146 -6.15 12.56 2.02
C PRO A 146 -7.17 11.45 1.77
N PRO A 147 -7.04 10.69 0.67
CA PRO A 147 -8.05 9.72 0.28
C PRO A 147 -8.13 8.54 1.26
N ILE A 148 -9.34 8.01 1.42
CA ILE A 148 -9.56 6.73 2.12
C ILE A 148 -9.19 5.60 1.17
N MET A 149 -8.35 4.70 1.64
CA MET A 149 -7.87 3.53 0.91
C MET A 149 -8.53 2.25 1.43
N HIS A 150 -8.48 1.18 0.67
CA HIS A 150 -8.89 -0.14 1.10
C HIS A 150 -7.68 -1.01 1.43
N LEU A 151 -7.59 -1.47 2.67
CA LEU A 151 -6.62 -2.45 3.10
C LEU A 151 -7.19 -3.86 2.90
N SER A 152 -6.44 -4.72 2.21
CA SER A 152 -6.80 -6.12 1.99
C SER A 152 -5.57 -7.01 2.20
N GLY A 153 -5.79 -8.22 2.71
CA GLY A 153 -4.73 -9.20 2.90
C GLY A 153 -5.20 -10.40 3.72
N TYR A 154 -4.49 -11.49 3.61
CA TYR A 154 -4.73 -12.75 4.35
C TYR A 154 -6.09 -13.40 4.12
N GLY A 155 -6.83 -12.98 3.09
CA GLY A 155 -8.13 -13.54 2.70
C GLY A 155 -9.33 -12.79 3.27
N ASP A 156 -10.51 -13.27 2.92
CA ASP A 156 -11.79 -12.57 3.11
C ASP A 156 -12.17 -12.34 4.58
N HIS A 157 -11.73 -13.21 5.48
CA HIS A 157 -12.10 -13.14 6.89
C HIS A 157 -11.06 -12.45 7.79
N MET A 158 -9.97 -11.96 7.18
CA MET A 158 -8.98 -11.15 7.90
C MET A 158 -9.13 -9.69 7.51
N TYR A 159 -8.55 -9.31 6.38
CA TYR A 159 -8.63 -7.93 5.88
C TYR A 159 -9.14 -7.96 4.45
N ASN A 160 -10.36 -7.51 4.24
CA ASN A 160 -10.93 -7.39 2.91
C ASN A 160 -11.66 -6.07 2.77
N LYS A 161 -11.11 -5.17 1.94
CA LYS A 161 -11.67 -3.83 1.70
C LYS A 161 -11.90 -3.03 2.99
N VAL A 162 -11.02 -3.16 3.98
CA VAL A 162 -11.08 -2.37 5.20
C VAL A 162 -10.76 -0.92 4.87
N PRO A 163 -11.68 0.03 5.12
CA PRO A 163 -11.44 1.43 4.81
C PRO A 163 -10.45 2.02 5.81
N VAL A 164 -9.34 2.53 5.31
CA VAL A 164 -8.26 3.08 6.13
C VAL A 164 -7.76 4.41 5.57
N VAL A 165 -7.23 5.25 6.44
CA VAL A 165 -6.43 6.41 6.07
C VAL A 165 -4.98 6.15 6.41
N VAL A 166 -4.08 6.62 5.55
CA VAL A 166 -2.64 6.53 5.80
C VAL A 166 -2.22 7.71 6.65
N ASN A 167 -1.80 7.44 7.89
CA ASN A 167 -1.37 8.48 8.82
C ASN A 167 0.07 8.89 8.52
N THR A 168 0.96 7.90 8.51
CA THR A 168 2.38 8.10 8.26
C THR A 168 2.96 6.93 7.50
N PHE A 169 4.02 7.17 6.75
CA PHE A 169 4.89 6.11 6.27
C PHE A 169 6.35 6.50 6.49
N ASN A 170 7.17 5.51 6.78
CA ASN A 170 8.60 5.65 6.92
C ASN A 170 9.30 4.79 5.88
N LEU A 171 10.25 5.39 5.19
CA LEU A 171 11.13 4.71 4.27
C LEU A 171 12.54 4.69 4.86
N GLU A 172 13.04 3.48 5.14
CA GLU A 172 14.39 3.29 5.63
C GLU A 172 15.33 2.93 4.48
N LEU A 173 16.23 3.85 4.15
CA LEU A 173 17.31 3.66 3.19
C LEU A 173 18.60 3.34 3.96
N ARG A 174 19.04 2.10 3.88
CA ARG A 174 20.20 1.61 4.63
C ARG A 174 21.51 2.04 3.97
N GLN A 175 22.52 2.31 4.80
CA GLN A 175 23.87 2.54 4.32
C GLN A 175 24.48 1.22 3.79
N GLY A 176 25.31 1.31 2.74
CA GLY A 176 26.04 0.17 2.20
C GLY A 176 25.20 -0.79 1.36
N ILE A 177 24.02 -0.39 0.93
CA ILE A 177 23.15 -1.15 0.02
C ILE A 177 23.38 -0.67 -1.41
N ASP A 178 23.44 -1.59 -2.35
CA ASP A 178 23.50 -1.29 -3.79
C ASP A 178 22.17 -0.75 -4.31
N TYR A 179 22.24 -0.01 -5.41
CA TYR A 179 21.09 0.59 -6.06
C TYR A 179 20.93 0.08 -7.50
N ILE A 180 19.69 -0.07 -7.94
CA ILE A 180 19.34 -0.51 -9.29
C ILE A 180 18.56 0.61 -9.99
N SER A 181 18.94 0.89 -11.23
CA SER A 181 18.28 1.89 -12.07
C SER A 181 16.91 1.41 -12.54
N THR A 182 15.97 2.34 -12.67
CA THR A 182 14.67 2.12 -13.31
C THR A 182 14.75 1.94 -14.82
N LYS A 183 15.84 2.35 -15.46
CA LYS A 183 16.08 2.14 -16.88
C LYS A 183 17.01 0.94 -17.09
N GLN A 184 16.61 0.04 -18.01
CA GLN A 184 17.51 -0.99 -18.52
C GLN A 184 18.47 -0.33 -19.50
N THR A 185 19.75 -0.34 -19.19
CA THR A 185 20.78 -0.05 -20.18
C THR A 185 20.92 -1.29 -21.07
N ASN A 186 20.17 -1.33 -22.15
CA ASN A 186 20.27 -2.40 -23.17
C ASN A 186 21.49 -2.26 -24.08
N THR A 187 22.42 -1.36 -23.76
CA THR A 187 23.66 -1.25 -24.51
C THR A 187 24.59 -2.38 -24.07
N PRO A 188 24.80 -3.42 -24.91
CA PRO A 188 25.74 -4.47 -24.56
C PRO A 188 27.10 -3.82 -24.33
N TYR A 189 27.79 -4.17 -23.28
CA TYR A 189 29.15 -3.74 -22.95
C TYR A 189 30.14 -3.88 -24.15
N ARG A 190 29.75 -4.64 -25.15
CA ARG A 190 30.54 -4.92 -26.36
C ARG A 190 30.50 -3.82 -27.43
N GLU A 191 29.53 -2.91 -27.42
CA GLU A 191 29.44 -1.80 -28.37
C GLU A 191 30.22 -0.56 -27.92
N LEU A 192 30.76 -0.56 -26.72
CA LEU A 192 31.61 0.51 -26.19
C LEU A 192 33.09 0.33 -26.52
N THR A 193 33.45 -0.48 -27.52
CA THR A 193 34.82 -0.75 -27.94
C THR A 193 35.35 0.23 -28.97
N GLY A 194 35.23 1.50 -28.69
CA GLY A 194 35.86 2.51 -29.53
C GLY A 194 36.10 3.77 -28.75
N GLN A 195 37.24 3.87 -28.12
CA GLN A 195 37.85 5.10 -27.56
C GLN A 195 37.14 5.80 -26.37
N ASP A 196 35.88 5.52 -26.06
CA ASP A 196 35.20 6.18 -24.94
C ASP A 196 35.04 5.23 -23.78
N ARG A 197 35.96 5.33 -22.84
CA ARG A 197 35.92 4.64 -21.51
C ARG A 197 35.07 5.41 -20.49
N GLY A 198 33.86 5.76 -20.89
CA GLY A 198 32.89 6.41 -20.00
C GLY A 198 31.53 5.78 -20.16
N PHE A 199 30.83 5.57 -19.08
CA PHE A 199 29.39 5.33 -19.13
C PHE A 199 28.72 6.61 -19.63
N PHE A 200 28.54 6.75 -20.92
CA PHE A 200 27.75 7.82 -21.48
C PHE A 200 26.28 7.39 -21.49
N ILE A 201 25.58 7.74 -20.44
CA ILE A 201 24.15 7.85 -20.48
C ILE A 201 23.85 9.19 -21.15
N SER A 202 22.96 9.25 -22.12
CA SER A 202 22.54 10.54 -22.68
C SER A 202 22.04 11.45 -21.54
N ALA A 203 22.26 12.75 -21.65
CA ALA A 203 21.83 13.69 -20.61
C ALA A 203 20.31 13.55 -20.36
N GLU A 204 19.51 13.35 -21.41
CA GLU A 204 18.07 13.11 -21.34
C GLU A 204 17.73 11.80 -20.60
N ASP A 205 18.52 10.75 -20.81
CA ASP A 205 18.34 9.50 -20.10
C ASP A 205 18.77 9.56 -18.64
N ALA A 206 19.81 10.34 -18.33
CA ALA A 206 20.29 10.54 -16.97
C ALA A 206 19.29 11.33 -16.13
N GLU A 207 18.65 12.37 -16.68
CA GLU A 207 17.64 13.17 -15.97
C GLU A 207 16.39 12.36 -15.63
N ALA A 208 16.02 11.39 -16.45
CA ALA A 208 14.85 10.56 -16.23
C ALA A 208 15.14 9.28 -15.43
N MET A 209 16.39 9.02 -15.05
CA MET A 209 16.75 7.86 -14.26
C MET A 209 16.46 8.06 -12.77
N THR A 210 15.87 7.03 -12.18
CA THR A 210 15.71 6.91 -10.72
C THR A 210 16.36 5.62 -10.25
N TRP A 211 16.93 5.65 -9.07
CA TRP A 211 17.65 4.54 -8.49
C TRP A 211 16.90 4.03 -7.27
N ALA A 212 16.64 2.73 -7.23
CA ALA A 212 16.00 2.04 -6.12
C ALA A 212 17.01 1.21 -5.35
N PRO A 213 16.96 1.18 -4.01
CA PRO A 213 17.83 0.33 -3.21
C PRO A 213 17.48 -1.14 -3.44
N THR A 214 18.49 -2.03 -3.43
CA THR A 214 18.29 -3.47 -3.56
C THR A 214 17.48 -4.07 -2.42
N LEU A 215 17.49 -3.43 -1.27
CA LEU A 215 16.68 -3.80 -0.10
C LEU A 215 16.34 -2.55 0.71
N SER A 216 15.08 -2.38 1.02
CA SER A 216 14.59 -1.31 1.90
C SER A 216 13.45 -1.81 2.78
N ASN A 217 13.21 -1.11 3.88
CA ASN A 217 12.04 -1.31 4.71
C ASN A 217 11.06 -0.14 4.52
N ILE A 218 9.81 -0.47 4.31
CA ILE A 218 8.72 0.50 4.30
C ILE A 218 7.76 0.15 5.42
N SER A 219 7.59 1.08 6.36
CA SER A 219 6.57 0.97 7.41
C SER A 219 5.46 1.97 7.16
N VAL A 220 4.22 1.51 7.28
CA VAL A 220 3.02 2.31 7.06
C VAL A 220 2.11 2.18 8.26
N LEU A 221 1.71 3.32 8.81
CA LEU A 221 0.72 3.40 9.88
C LEU A 221 -0.62 3.82 9.26
N VAL A 222 -1.63 2.99 9.41
CA VAL A 222 -2.97 3.26 8.91
C VAL A 222 -4.00 3.20 10.04
N THR A 223 -5.07 3.97 9.92
CA THR A 223 -6.18 3.98 10.88
C THR A 223 -7.47 3.62 10.15
N PRO A 224 -8.23 2.62 10.63
CA PRO A 224 -9.54 2.29 10.08
C PRO A 224 -10.52 3.45 10.25
N VAL A 225 -11.29 3.74 9.20
CA VAL A 225 -12.29 4.82 9.18
C VAL A 225 -13.56 4.32 8.51
N TYR A 226 -14.63 4.18 9.28
CA TYR A 226 -15.94 3.75 8.77
C TYR A 226 -16.88 4.93 8.59
N SER A 227 -17.69 4.90 7.53
CA SER A 227 -18.75 5.88 7.34
C SER A 227 -19.87 5.69 8.36
N ARG A 228 -20.66 6.76 8.59
CA ARG A 228 -21.84 6.66 9.48
C ARG A 228 -22.85 5.61 9.01
N ASP A 229 -23.02 5.47 7.71
CA ASP A 229 -23.94 4.50 7.13
C ASP A 229 -23.44 3.07 7.31
N SER A 230 -22.14 2.83 7.17
CA SER A 230 -21.52 1.54 7.48
C SER A 230 -21.72 1.17 8.94
N ILE A 231 -21.48 2.13 9.85
CA ILE A 231 -21.63 1.91 11.30
C ILE A 231 -23.09 1.60 11.67
N LYS A 232 -24.07 2.29 11.07
CA LYS A 232 -25.51 2.03 11.34
C LYS A 232 -25.92 0.62 10.91
N ASN A 233 -25.32 0.08 9.88
CA ASN A 233 -25.61 -1.25 9.35
C ASN A 233 -24.79 -2.36 10.03
N PHE A 234 -23.96 -2.01 11.01
CA PHE A 234 -23.21 -2.99 11.75
C PHE A 234 -24.12 -3.85 12.62
N SER A 235 -23.94 -5.17 12.54
CA SER A 235 -24.61 -6.14 13.40
C SER A 235 -23.59 -7.09 14.00
N LEU A 236 -23.56 -7.18 15.33
CA LEU A 236 -22.63 -8.06 16.03
C LEU A 236 -22.82 -9.53 15.65
N SER A 237 -24.07 -9.97 15.45
CA SER A 237 -24.34 -11.34 15.04
C SER A 237 -23.86 -11.65 13.63
N GLU A 238 -24.02 -10.71 12.69
CA GLU A 238 -23.50 -10.84 11.34
C GLU A 238 -21.98 -10.76 11.30
N PHE A 239 -21.39 -9.90 12.12
CA PHE A 239 -19.93 -9.83 12.28
C PHE A 239 -19.37 -11.17 12.78
N ALA A 240 -19.96 -11.73 13.83
CA ALA A 240 -19.55 -13.03 14.39
C ALA A 240 -19.68 -14.19 13.39
N ARG A 241 -20.63 -14.13 12.47
CA ARG A 241 -20.79 -15.10 11.38
C ARG A 241 -19.83 -14.88 10.21
N GLY A 242 -19.06 -13.78 10.21
CA GLY A 242 -18.16 -13.41 9.12
C GLY A 242 -18.86 -12.84 7.89
N ASN A 243 -20.10 -12.37 8.00
CA ASN A 243 -20.88 -11.82 6.88
C ASN A 243 -20.52 -10.37 6.57
N LEU A 244 -19.89 -9.64 7.50
CA LEU A 244 -19.44 -8.26 7.30
C LEU A 244 -17.99 -8.17 6.79
N ASN A 245 -17.66 -8.99 5.80
CA ASN A 245 -16.31 -9.16 5.27
C ASN A 245 -16.07 -8.47 3.91
N GLY A 246 -16.92 -7.54 3.50
CA GLY A 246 -16.72 -6.75 2.28
C GLY A 246 -16.87 -7.53 0.95
N LYS A 247 -17.58 -8.64 0.91
CA LYS A 247 -17.74 -9.45 -0.32
C LYS A 247 -18.56 -8.78 -1.42
N GLY A 248 -19.44 -7.84 -1.10
CA GLY A 248 -20.24 -7.09 -2.07
C GLY A 248 -19.39 -6.05 -2.82
N ASN A 249 -19.91 -5.55 -3.97
CA ASN A 249 -19.18 -4.59 -4.80
C ASN A 249 -18.96 -3.23 -4.10
N ASN A 250 -19.87 -2.82 -3.22
CA ASN A 250 -19.82 -1.55 -2.50
C ASN A 250 -19.68 -1.74 -0.97
N GLU A 251 -19.52 -2.96 -0.51
CA GLU A 251 -19.39 -3.25 0.91
C GLU A 251 -17.94 -3.12 1.36
N VAL A 252 -17.77 -2.62 2.56
CA VAL A 252 -16.49 -2.56 3.27
C VAL A 252 -16.40 -3.69 4.28
N GLY A 253 -15.19 -4.20 4.51
CA GLY A 253 -14.94 -5.19 5.55
C GLY A 253 -14.77 -4.53 6.91
N PHE A 254 -15.38 -5.11 7.94
CA PHE A 254 -15.15 -4.73 9.33
C PHE A 254 -14.03 -5.59 9.95
N ILE A 255 -13.31 -5.01 10.88
CA ILE A 255 -12.25 -5.65 11.68
C ILE A 255 -12.44 -5.40 13.15
#